data_14da4a6fcb3dc585165d568c8fc4bd25
#
_entry.id   14da4a6fcb3dc585165d568c8fc4bd25
#
_cell.length_a   1.000
_cell.length_b   1.000
_cell.length_c   1.000
_cell.angle_alpha   90.00
_cell.angle_beta   90.00
_cell.angle_gamma   90.00
#
_symmetry.space_group_name_H-M   'P 1'
#
loop_
_entity.id
_entity.type
_entity.pdbx_description
1 polymer ?
#
loop_
_entity_poly.entity_id
_entity_poly.type
_entity_poly.pdbx_seq_one_letter_code
_entity_poly.pdbx_strand_id
1 'polypeptide(L)'
;PLRTQPLLRRVLDRALPAQWLRPKRGNGPALRALLDRCLAEGRTYVEFMIHSSEFMPGGSPYFPEARDTDALFDDLEALFAHASGRFQGATLAEFHAVVEAGRA
;
A
#
# COMPACT_ATOMS: atom_id res chain seq x y z
N PRO A 1 11.13 -23.46 -0.93
CA PRO A 1 10.62 -22.18 -1.39
C PRO A 1 10.94 -21.99 -2.86
N LEU A 2 9.91 -21.82 -3.67
CA LEU A 2 10.07 -21.50 -5.07
C LEU A 2 10.65 -20.07 -5.18
N ARG A 3 11.98 -20.00 -5.20
CA ARG A 3 12.64 -18.80 -5.70
C ARG A 3 12.24 -18.70 -7.17
N THR A 4 11.33 -17.79 -7.48
CA THR A 4 11.00 -17.47 -8.85
C THR A 4 12.29 -17.20 -9.60
N GLN A 5 12.55 -17.97 -10.64
CA GLN A 5 13.72 -17.74 -11.48
C GLN A 5 13.69 -16.28 -11.99
N PRO A 6 14.84 -15.60 -12.06
CA PRO A 6 14.88 -14.20 -12.45
C PRO A 6 14.18 -13.90 -13.79
N LEU A 7 14.19 -14.85 -14.71
CA LEU A 7 13.55 -14.74 -16.00
C LEU A 7 12.01 -14.77 -15.88
N LEU A 8 11.47 -15.69 -15.07
CA LEU A 8 10.03 -15.81 -14.83
C LEU A 8 9.52 -14.55 -14.12
N ARG A 9 10.26 -14.03 -13.16
CA ARG A 9 9.93 -12.79 -12.49
C ARG A 9 9.84 -11.62 -13.45
N ARG A 10 10.81 -11.49 -14.37
CA ARG A 10 10.80 -10.45 -15.41
C ARG A 10 9.60 -10.56 -16.34
N VAL A 11 9.20 -11.77 -16.69
CA VAL A 11 8.01 -12.01 -17.53
C VAL A 11 6.74 -11.65 -16.76
N LEU A 12 6.64 -12.06 -15.49
CA LEU A 12 5.49 -11.73 -14.64
C LEU A 12 5.40 -10.23 -14.36
N ASP A 13 6.53 -9.56 -14.12
CA ASP A 13 6.57 -8.11 -13.90
C ASP A 13 6.12 -7.32 -15.13
N ARG A 14 6.35 -7.86 -16.34
CA ARG A 14 5.85 -7.27 -17.59
C ARG A 14 4.37 -7.56 -17.84
N ALA A 15 3.90 -8.73 -17.43
CA ALA A 15 2.52 -9.17 -17.65
C ALA A 15 1.55 -8.57 -16.63
N LEU A 16 2.03 -8.27 -15.40
CA LEU A 16 1.25 -7.72 -14.31
C LEU A 16 1.75 -6.32 -13.97
N PRO A 17 0.86 -5.30 -13.99
CA PRO A 17 1.28 -3.95 -13.62
C PRO A 17 1.76 -3.91 -12.17
N ALA A 18 2.81 -3.13 -11.91
CA ALA A 18 3.26 -2.84 -10.55
C ALA A 18 2.11 -2.25 -9.74
N GLN A 19 1.92 -2.76 -8.51
CA GLN A 19 0.90 -2.27 -7.61
C GLN A 19 1.57 -1.48 -6.49
N TRP A 20 1.00 -0.31 -6.22
CA TRP A 20 1.45 0.58 -5.16
C TRP A 20 0.38 0.63 -4.06
N LEU A 21 0.80 0.70 -2.83
CA LEU A 21 -0.10 0.96 -1.70
C LEU A 21 -0.46 2.45 -1.67
N ARG A 22 -1.15 2.87 -2.69
CA ARG A 22 -1.57 4.25 -2.91
C ARG A 22 -3.06 4.32 -3.23
N PRO A 23 -3.86 5.03 -2.44
CA PRO A 23 -5.28 5.21 -2.70
C PRO A 23 -5.53 5.93 -4.02
N LYS A 24 -6.49 5.39 -4.77
CA LYS A 24 -7.11 6.00 -5.95
C LYS A 24 -8.60 5.75 -5.85
N ARG A 25 -9.39 6.43 -6.69
CA ARG A 25 -10.84 6.22 -6.69
C ARG A 25 -11.19 4.75 -6.89
N GLY A 26 -11.93 4.20 -5.92
CA GLY A 26 -12.48 2.86 -6.01
C GLY A 26 -11.49 1.70 -5.85
N ASN A 27 -10.22 1.95 -5.49
CA ASN A 27 -9.24 0.87 -5.35
C ASN A 27 -9.06 0.34 -3.92
N GLY A 28 -9.91 0.74 -2.98
CA GLY A 28 -9.83 0.28 -1.59
C GLY A 28 -9.73 -1.25 -1.45
N PRO A 29 -10.61 -2.04 -2.07
CA PRO A 29 -10.51 -3.51 -2.05
C PRO A 29 -9.19 -4.05 -2.60
N ALA A 30 -8.67 -3.46 -3.67
CA ALA A 30 -7.40 -3.85 -4.26
C ALA A 30 -6.21 -3.57 -3.33
N LEU A 31 -6.26 -2.48 -2.56
CA LEU A 31 -5.23 -2.17 -1.56
C LEU A 31 -5.23 -3.18 -0.41
N ARG A 32 -6.40 -3.58 0.07
CA ARG A 32 -6.51 -4.62 1.10
C ARG A 32 -5.96 -5.96 0.60
N ALA A 33 -6.31 -6.34 -0.63
CA ALA A 33 -5.77 -7.54 -1.27
C ALA A 33 -4.25 -7.48 -1.44
N LEU A 34 -3.70 -6.30 -1.74
CA LEU A 34 -2.26 -6.09 -1.81
C LEU A 34 -1.58 -6.34 -0.46
N LEU A 35 -2.15 -5.86 0.63
CA LEU A 35 -1.64 -6.14 1.98
C LEU A 35 -1.64 -7.64 2.28
N ASP A 36 -2.73 -8.33 1.96
CA ASP A 36 -2.83 -9.78 2.17
C ASP A 36 -1.76 -10.54 1.37
N ARG A 37 -1.50 -10.12 0.15
CA ARG A 37 -0.45 -10.70 -0.67
C ARG A 37 0.94 -10.45 -0.11
N CYS A 38 1.20 -9.25 0.40
CA CYS A 38 2.48 -8.93 1.04
C CYS A 38 2.73 -9.83 2.26
N LEU A 39 1.71 -10.07 3.07
CA LEU A 39 1.80 -11.00 4.20
C LEU A 39 2.07 -12.42 3.73
N ALA A 40 1.34 -12.90 2.74
CA ALA A 40 1.51 -14.25 2.19
C ALA A 40 2.89 -14.47 1.60
N GLU A 41 3.49 -13.43 1.01
CA GLU A 41 4.85 -13.46 0.45
C GLU A 41 5.95 -13.29 1.52
N GLY A 42 5.59 -13.05 2.77
CA GLY A 42 6.54 -12.86 3.86
C GLY A 42 7.32 -11.56 3.78
N ARG A 43 6.74 -10.52 3.22
CA ARG A 43 7.38 -9.20 3.15
C ARG A 43 7.46 -8.58 4.53
N THR A 44 8.63 -8.04 4.87
CA THR A 44 8.87 -7.43 6.18
C THR A 44 8.45 -5.97 6.25
N TYR A 45 8.08 -5.37 5.12
CA TYR A 45 7.86 -3.94 5.01
C TYR A 45 6.91 -3.62 3.87
N VAL A 46 5.97 -2.72 4.13
CA VAL A 46 5.07 -2.14 3.13
C VAL A 46 4.96 -0.65 3.39
N GLU A 47 5.13 0.15 2.37
CA GLU A 47 5.07 1.60 2.46
C GLU A 47 3.77 2.12 1.86
N PHE A 48 3.05 2.92 2.66
CA PHE A 48 1.85 3.63 2.21
C PHE A 48 2.22 5.02 1.70
N MET A 49 1.61 5.43 0.59
CA MET A 49 1.88 6.73 0.00
C MET A 49 0.58 7.47 -0.31
N ILE A 50 0.53 8.74 0.08
CA ILE A 50 -0.54 9.67 -0.28
C ILE A 50 0.01 11.09 -0.24
N HIS A 51 -0.49 11.96 -1.10
CA HIS A 51 -0.18 13.39 -1.04
C HIS A 51 -1.21 14.13 -0.20
N SER A 52 -0.77 15.13 0.56
CA SER A 52 -1.67 15.92 1.41
C SER A 52 -2.79 16.62 0.62
N SER A 53 -2.51 17.02 -0.62
CA SER A 53 -3.51 17.63 -1.51
C SER A 53 -4.66 16.70 -1.86
N GLU A 54 -4.48 15.40 -1.76
CA GLU A 54 -5.50 14.39 -2.06
C GLU A 54 -6.63 14.36 -1.02
N PHE A 55 -6.40 14.93 0.18
CA PHE A 55 -7.43 15.06 1.21
C PHE A 55 -8.37 16.25 1.00
N MET A 56 -8.18 17.02 -0.06
CA MET A 56 -8.92 18.22 -0.33
C MET A 56 -9.66 18.08 -1.65
N PRO A 57 -11.00 18.35 -1.70
CA PRO A 57 -11.74 18.30 -2.95
C PRO A 57 -11.10 19.20 -4.01
N GLY A 58 -10.80 18.64 -5.19
CA GLY A 58 -10.13 19.37 -6.26
C GLY A 58 -8.62 19.57 -6.08
N GLY A 59 -8.03 19.13 -4.97
CA GLY A 59 -6.60 19.20 -4.74
C GLY A 59 -5.79 18.15 -5.53
N SER A 60 -6.47 17.18 -6.14
CA SER A 60 -5.89 16.14 -6.96
C SER A 60 -6.87 15.74 -8.06
N PRO A 61 -6.40 15.38 -9.27
CA PRO A 61 -7.28 14.85 -10.32
C PRO A 61 -7.94 13.52 -9.93
N TYR A 62 -7.44 12.81 -8.93
CA TYR A 62 -8.02 11.55 -8.44
C TYR A 62 -9.26 11.78 -7.58
N PHE A 63 -9.37 12.92 -6.92
CA PHE A 63 -10.44 13.25 -5.96
C PHE A 63 -10.97 14.66 -6.22
N PRO A 64 -11.68 14.86 -7.36
CA PRO A 64 -12.10 16.20 -7.78
C PRO A 64 -13.24 16.79 -6.95
N GLU A 65 -14.08 15.95 -6.34
CA GLU A 65 -15.27 16.39 -5.63
C GLU A 65 -15.28 15.95 -4.16
N ALA A 66 -16.12 16.61 -3.34
CA ALA A 66 -16.26 16.30 -1.93
C ALA A 66 -16.64 14.82 -1.69
N ARG A 67 -17.51 14.26 -2.50
CA ARG A 67 -17.90 12.82 -2.41
C ARG A 67 -16.70 11.89 -2.64
N ASP A 68 -15.74 12.30 -3.46
CA ASP A 68 -14.54 11.52 -3.75
C ASP A 68 -13.60 11.52 -2.54
N THR A 69 -13.45 12.66 -1.85
CA THR A 69 -12.66 12.73 -0.62
C THR A 69 -13.33 12.00 0.54
N ASP A 70 -14.65 12.04 0.64
CA ASP A 70 -15.40 11.27 1.63
C ASP A 70 -15.18 9.76 1.41
N ALA A 71 -15.29 9.31 0.16
CA ALA A 71 -14.99 7.92 -0.19
C ALA A 71 -13.54 7.54 0.09
N LEU A 72 -12.59 8.45 -0.13
CA LEU A 72 -11.19 8.25 0.22
C LEU A 72 -11.02 8.01 1.71
N PHE A 73 -11.65 8.81 2.57
CA PHE A 73 -11.58 8.61 4.02
C PHE A 73 -12.17 7.27 4.44
N ASP A 74 -13.29 6.85 3.84
CA ASP A 74 -13.87 5.54 4.10
C ASP A 74 -12.93 4.40 3.69
N ASP A 75 -12.29 4.52 2.53
CA ASP A 75 -11.31 3.55 2.05
C ASP A 75 -10.07 3.48 2.96
N LEU A 76 -9.59 4.61 3.45
CA LEU A 76 -8.45 4.68 4.37
C LEU A 76 -8.80 4.04 5.72
N GLU A 77 -9.97 4.33 6.26
CA GLU A 77 -10.44 3.72 7.50
C GLU A 77 -10.51 2.20 7.36
N ALA A 78 -11.08 1.70 6.28
CA ALA A 78 -11.15 0.27 5.99
C ALA A 78 -9.76 -0.35 5.80
N LEU A 79 -8.85 0.34 5.11
CA LEU A 79 -7.49 -0.13 4.87
C LEU A 79 -6.70 -0.25 6.18
N PHE A 80 -6.72 0.78 7.02
CA PHE A 80 -5.99 0.77 8.28
C PHE A 80 -6.61 -0.18 9.29
N ALA A 81 -7.93 -0.35 9.30
CA ALA A 81 -8.58 -1.39 10.11
C ALA A 81 -8.15 -2.79 9.67
N HIS A 82 -8.04 -3.01 8.36
CA HIS A 82 -7.56 -4.28 7.80
C HIS A 82 -6.10 -4.56 8.14
N ALA A 83 -5.26 -3.52 8.11
CA ALA A 83 -3.84 -3.61 8.43
C ALA A 83 -3.60 -3.81 9.93
N SER A 84 -4.47 -3.26 10.78
CA SER A 84 -4.35 -3.34 12.24
C SER A 84 -4.31 -4.79 12.71
N GLY A 85 -3.37 -5.12 13.58
CA GLY A 85 -3.17 -6.48 14.09
C GLY A 85 -2.39 -7.42 13.14
N ARG A 86 -2.20 -7.04 11.89
CA ARG A 86 -1.38 -7.78 10.92
C ARG A 86 -0.06 -7.10 10.64
N PHE A 87 -0.05 -5.79 10.71
CA PHE A 87 1.13 -4.95 10.54
C PHE A 87 1.30 -4.04 11.75
N GLN A 88 2.54 -3.73 12.07
CA GLN A 88 2.85 -2.68 13.03
C GLN A 88 3.05 -1.38 12.27
N GLY A 89 2.31 -0.34 12.65
CA GLY A 89 2.50 1.01 12.10
C GLY A 89 3.83 1.59 12.56
N ALA A 90 4.55 2.21 11.63
CA ALA A 90 5.84 2.84 11.92
C ALA A 90 6.06 4.03 10.97
N THR A 91 6.81 5.00 11.45
CA THR A 91 7.37 6.02 10.57
C THR A 91 8.58 5.46 9.81
N LEU A 92 9.01 6.15 8.75
CA LEU A 92 10.21 5.74 8.02
C LEU A 92 11.46 5.78 8.92
N ALA A 93 11.54 6.75 9.84
CA ALA A 93 12.64 6.84 10.80
C ALA A 93 12.66 5.65 11.77
N GLU A 94 11.50 5.23 12.27
CA GLU A 94 11.38 4.06 13.13
C GLU A 94 11.76 2.78 12.40
N PHE A 95 11.30 2.62 11.16
CA PHE A 95 11.66 1.46 10.35
C PHE A 95 13.15 1.44 10.00
N HIS A 96 13.74 2.59 9.71
CA HIS A 96 15.18 2.71 9.50
C HIS A 96 15.96 2.21 10.72
N ALA A 97 15.54 2.56 11.93
CA ALA A 97 16.18 2.07 13.15
C ALA A 97 16.08 0.55 13.29
N VAL A 98 14.96 -0.05 12.88
CA VAL A 98 14.79 -1.52 12.86
C VAL A 98 15.77 -2.18 11.88
N VAL A 99 15.92 -1.61 10.70
CA VAL A 99 16.88 -2.08 9.67
C VAL A 99 18.33 -1.98 10.18
N GLU A 100 18.70 -0.84 10.76
CA GLU A 100 20.03 -0.60 11.32
C GLU A 100 20.35 -1.59 12.45
N ALA A 101 19.35 -1.97 13.24
CA ALA A 101 19.50 -2.97 14.30
C ALA A 101 19.53 -4.42 13.79
N GLY A 102 19.40 -4.66 12.46
CA GLY A 102 19.37 -5.98 11.86
C GLY A 102 18.12 -6.79 12.18
N ARG A 103 17.01 -6.14 12.54
CA ARG A 103 15.74 -6.82 12.93
C ARG A 103 14.71 -6.92 11.80
N ALA A 104 15.02 -6.38 10.64
CA ALA A 104 14.16 -6.44 9.47
C ALA A 104 14.88 -7.03 8.26
#